data_14767aa70483de51a6940747f9403588
#
_entry.id   14767aa70483de51a6940747f9403588
#
_cell.length_a   1.000
_cell.length_b   1.000
_cell.length_c   1.000
_cell.angle_alpha   90.00
_cell.angle_beta   90.00
_cell.angle_gamma   90.00
#
_symmetry.space_group_name_H-M   'P 1'
#
loop_
_entity.id
_entity.type
_entity.pdbx_description
1 polymer ?
#
loop_
_entity_poly.entity_id
_entity_poly.type
_entity_poly.pdbx_seq_one_letter_code
_entity_poly.pdbx_strand_id
1 'polypeptide(L)'
;RIEVLRRSPLVIADAAHKIKLSKTFDFATSCSSDNSVVAVDAIYDKLLAALISEGGYLVKPEEKKRLQAILWPDGHLSRETTAQPASKIAKLAGIEMPEDREFLIVPETGEGPDHPFSGEKMCVVMALYRVPNFDAAVDKVNAITAYQGMGHSCGLHTTDKKRVVEIGLRTKVSRVLIRQAQCYGNTGNWDNGMPFTMTLGCGTWGGNITTENVCWKHMINVTWVSSPIKEVIPPDSELFEGVMD
;
A
#
# COMPACT_ATOMS: atom_id res chain seq x y z
N ARG A 1 -2.65 2.88 -0.03
CA ARG A 1 -1.81 2.57 -1.19
C ARG A 1 -2.42 3.14 -2.45
N ILE A 2 -1.65 3.95 -3.20
CA ILE A 2 -2.17 4.72 -4.35
C ILE A 2 -2.02 3.91 -5.62
N GLU A 3 -3.08 3.91 -6.41
CA GLU A 3 -3.01 3.50 -7.80
C GLU A 3 -3.54 4.60 -8.70
N VAL A 4 -2.61 5.32 -9.36
CA VAL A 4 -2.94 6.29 -10.39
C VAL A 4 -2.61 5.68 -11.75
N LEU A 5 -3.64 5.28 -12.48
CA LEU A 5 -3.49 4.62 -13.76
C LEU A 5 -3.55 5.62 -14.93
N ARG A 6 -2.74 5.39 -15.97
CA ARG A 6 -3.04 5.94 -17.29
C ARG A 6 -4.27 5.23 -17.86
N ARG A 7 -5.03 5.92 -18.74
CA ARG A 7 -6.27 5.42 -19.37
C ARG A 7 -6.09 4.19 -20.30
N SER A 8 -4.88 3.62 -20.40
CA SER A 8 -4.63 2.44 -21.23
C SER A 8 -5.27 1.20 -20.59
N PRO A 9 -6.12 0.47 -21.32
CA PRO A 9 -6.75 -0.77 -20.82
C PRO A 9 -5.73 -1.80 -20.35
N LEU A 10 -4.57 -1.93 -21.01
CA LEU A 10 -3.50 -2.87 -20.64
C LEU A 10 -2.89 -2.53 -19.27
N VAL A 11 -2.72 -1.24 -18.96
CA VAL A 11 -2.19 -0.82 -17.65
C VAL A 11 -3.20 -1.08 -16.54
N ILE A 12 -4.50 -0.91 -16.82
CA ILE A 12 -5.57 -1.17 -15.86
C ILE A 12 -5.68 -2.67 -15.55
N ALA A 13 -5.63 -3.53 -16.56
CA ALA A 13 -5.67 -4.98 -16.37
C ALA A 13 -4.43 -5.48 -15.61
N ASP A 14 -3.22 -5.01 -15.97
CA ASP A 14 -1.98 -5.32 -15.25
C ASP A 14 -2.05 -4.90 -13.78
N ALA A 15 -2.61 -3.72 -13.49
CA ALA A 15 -2.81 -3.25 -12.12
C ALA A 15 -3.81 -4.13 -11.36
N ALA A 16 -4.98 -4.40 -11.91
CA ALA A 16 -5.99 -5.23 -11.28
C ALA A 16 -5.47 -6.63 -10.94
N HIS A 17 -4.73 -7.24 -11.87
CA HIS A 17 -4.07 -8.52 -11.65
C HIS A 17 -3.05 -8.47 -10.49
N LYS A 18 -2.19 -7.45 -10.45
CA LYS A 18 -1.18 -7.29 -9.39
C LYS A 18 -1.80 -6.99 -8.02
N ILE A 19 -2.88 -6.21 -7.98
CA ILE A 19 -3.65 -5.98 -6.76
C ILE A 19 -4.24 -7.30 -6.27
N LYS A 20 -4.89 -8.07 -7.15
CA LYS A 20 -5.44 -9.38 -6.82
C LYS A 20 -4.38 -10.30 -6.24
N LEU A 21 -3.24 -10.45 -6.92
CA LEU A 21 -2.12 -11.27 -6.45
C LEU A 21 -1.67 -10.85 -5.04
N SER A 22 -1.52 -9.55 -4.81
CA SER A 22 -1.11 -9.02 -3.52
C SER A 22 -2.19 -9.19 -2.45
N LYS A 23 -3.47 -9.02 -2.82
CA LYS A 23 -4.60 -9.09 -1.88
C LYS A 23 -4.93 -10.51 -1.44
N THR A 24 -4.74 -11.48 -2.32
CA THR A 24 -5.07 -12.89 -2.03
C THR A 24 -3.90 -13.70 -1.48
N PHE A 25 -2.66 -13.17 -1.59
CA PHE A 25 -1.48 -13.83 -1.05
C PHE A 25 -1.63 -14.06 0.46
N ASP A 26 -1.51 -15.33 0.86
CA ASP A 26 -1.60 -15.77 2.25
C ASP A 26 -2.80 -15.17 3.00
N PHE A 27 -3.96 -15.13 2.34
CA PHE A 27 -5.20 -14.51 2.84
C PHE A 27 -5.01 -13.07 3.37
N ALA A 28 -4.06 -12.32 2.80
CA ALA A 28 -3.72 -10.94 3.16
C ALA A 28 -3.18 -10.77 4.59
N THR A 29 -2.50 -11.77 5.14
CA THR A 29 -1.81 -11.67 6.44
C THR A 29 -0.52 -10.86 6.36
N SER A 30 0.07 -10.72 5.15
CA SER A 30 1.21 -9.83 4.97
C SER A 30 0.83 -8.37 5.26
N CYS A 31 1.60 -7.68 6.10
CA CYS A 31 1.47 -6.23 6.33
C CYS A 31 1.62 -5.41 5.04
N SER A 32 2.18 -6.01 3.98
CA SER A 32 2.31 -5.42 2.65
C SER A 32 1.10 -5.64 1.75
N SER A 33 0.07 -6.38 2.18
CA SER A 33 -1.15 -6.59 1.40
C SER A 33 -1.86 -5.27 1.09
N ASP A 34 -2.51 -5.19 -0.07
CA ASP A 34 -3.27 -4.00 -0.48
C ASP A 34 -4.53 -3.83 0.37
N ASN A 35 -4.46 -2.97 1.40
CA ASN A 35 -5.59 -2.68 2.27
C ASN A 35 -6.56 -1.65 1.66
N SER A 36 -6.02 -0.72 0.86
CA SER A 36 -6.78 0.35 0.23
C SER A 36 -6.25 0.63 -1.18
N VAL A 37 -7.15 0.83 -2.11
CA VAL A 37 -6.87 1.26 -3.48
C VAL A 37 -7.51 2.62 -3.69
N VAL A 38 -6.72 3.59 -4.18
CA VAL A 38 -7.18 4.95 -4.48
C VAL A 38 -7.13 5.15 -5.99
N ALA A 39 -8.28 5.24 -6.62
CA ALA A 39 -8.42 5.40 -8.06
C ALA A 39 -8.87 6.81 -8.43
N VAL A 40 -8.19 7.43 -9.41
CA VAL A 40 -8.69 8.70 -9.97
C VAL A 40 -9.97 8.46 -10.74
N ASP A 41 -10.89 9.42 -10.68
CA ASP A 41 -12.24 9.33 -11.27
C ASP A 41 -12.24 8.84 -12.72
N ALA A 42 -11.31 9.36 -13.53
CA ALA A 42 -11.20 9.04 -14.94
C ALA A 42 -11.00 7.54 -15.27
N ILE A 43 -10.62 6.71 -14.28
CA ILE A 43 -10.36 5.27 -14.47
C ILE A 43 -11.09 4.39 -13.46
N TYR A 44 -11.76 4.97 -12.49
CA TYR A 44 -12.37 4.25 -11.37
C TYR A 44 -13.27 3.10 -11.82
N ASP A 45 -14.23 3.37 -12.70
CA ASP A 45 -15.21 2.36 -13.14
C ASP A 45 -14.53 1.25 -13.96
N LYS A 46 -13.51 1.59 -14.75
CA LYS A 46 -12.73 0.60 -15.50
C LYS A 46 -11.88 -0.28 -14.59
N LEU A 47 -11.27 0.31 -13.56
CA LEU A 47 -10.49 -0.44 -12.58
C LEU A 47 -11.40 -1.34 -11.74
N LEU A 48 -12.54 -0.84 -11.29
CA LEU A 48 -13.53 -1.65 -10.57
C LEU A 48 -13.98 -2.85 -11.40
N ALA A 49 -14.33 -2.65 -12.68
CA ALA A 49 -14.69 -3.74 -13.56
C ALA A 49 -13.56 -4.77 -13.75
N ALA A 50 -12.32 -4.30 -13.87
CA ALA A 50 -11.14 -5.18 -13.97
C ALA A 50 -10.91 -5.97 -12.66
N LEU A 51 -11.06 -5.34 -11.50
CA LEU A 51 -10.95 -6.01 -10.20
C LEU A 51 -12.05 -7.08 -10.01
N ILE A 52 -13.27 -6.81 -10.45
CA ILE A 52 -14.36 -7.80 -10.44
C ILE A 52 -14.03 -8.97 -11.37
N SER A 53 -13.45 -8.69 -12.55
CA SER A 53 -13.01 -9.73 -13.49
C SER A 53 -11.89 -10.60 -12.91
N GLU A 54 -11.03 -10.04 -12.05
CA GLU A 54 -9.96 -10.76 -11.34
C GLU A 54 -10.46 -11.51 -10.07
N GLY A 55 -11.76 -11.64 -9.87
CA GLY A 55 -12.34 -12.39 -8.74
C GLY A 55 -12.74 -11.52 -7.54
N GLY A 56 -12.80 -10.21 -7.69
CA GLY A 56 -13.33 -9.31 -6.65
C GLY A 56 -14.85 -9.34 -6.55
N TYR A 57 -15.37 -9.25 -5.33
CA TYR A 57 -16.80 -9.06 -5.04
C TYR A 57 -17.06 -7.63 -4.57
N LEU A 58 -17.88 -6.89 -5.29
CA LEU A 58 -18.29 -5.55 -4.89
C LEU A 58 -19.35 -5.62 -3.80
N VAL A 59 -18.97 -5.19 -2.59
CA VAL A 59 -19.83 -5.18 -1.41
C VAL A 59 -20.90 -4.07 -1.54
N LYS A 60 -22.16 -4.43 -1.36
CA LYS A 60 -23.30 -3.50 -1.40
C LYS A 60 -23.37 -2.66 -0.11
N PRO A 61 -24.05 -1.49 -0.12
CA PRO A 61 -24.12 -0.62 1.05
C PRO A 61 -24.68 -1.30 2.31
N GLU A 62 -25.72 -2.14 2.17
CA GLU A 62 -26.31 -2.89 3.28
C GLU A 62 -25.42 -4.03 3.77
N GLU A 63 -24.63 -4.63 2.88
CA GLU A 63 -23.64 -5.66 3.21
C GLU A 63 -22.44 -5.06 3.94
N LYS A 64 -22.03 -3.83 3.57
CA LYS A 64 -20.92 -3.12 4.20
C LYS A 64 -21.10 -3.00 5.72
N LYS A 65 -22.32 -2.70 6.19
CA LYS A 65 -22.63 -2.59 7.63
C LYS A 65 -22.44 -3.94 8.35
N ARG A 66 -22.92 -5.03 7.76
CA ARG A 66 -22.77 -6.37 8.33
C ARG A 66 -21.32 -6.81 8.32
N LEU A 67 -20.61 -6.54 7.23
CA LEU A 67 -19.19 -6.83 7.09
C LEU A 67 -18.38 -6.06 8.15
N GLN A 68 -18.66 -4.78 8.36
CA GLN A 68 -18.00 -3.98 9.40
C GLN A 68 -18.23 -4.57 10.78
N ALA A 69 -19.44 -4.97 11.11
CA ALA A 69 -19.79 -5.53 12.41
C ALA A 69 -19.00 -6.83 12.73
N ILE A 70 -18.75 -7.68 11.73
CA ILE A 70 -18.00 -8.93 11.96
C ILE A 70 -16.49 -8.74 11.89
N LEU A 71 -16.00 -7.69 11.22
CA LEU A 71 -14.59 -7.37 11.18
C LEU A 71 -14.12 -6.67 12.48
N TRP A 72 -14.95 -5.82 13.03
CA TRP A 72 -14.64 -5.04 14.27
C TRP A 72 -15.79 -5.11 15.29
N PRO A 73 -16.11 -6.28 15.87
CA PRO A 73 -17.26 -6.46 16.78
C PRO A 73 -17.17 -5.56 18.01
N ASP A 74 -15.98 -5.34 18.55
CA ASP A 74 -15.72 -4.52 19.73
C ASP A 74 -14.74 -3.36 19.45
N GLY A 75 -14.75 -2.86 18.19
CA GLY A 75 -13.81 -1.86 17.74
C GLY A 75 -12.39 -2.39 17.46
N HIS A 76 -12.13 -3.67 17.70
CA HIS A 76 -10.89 -4.37 17.42
C HIS A 76 -11.05 -5.38 16.29
N LEU A 77 -9.98 -5.60 15.54
CA LEU A 77 -10.00 -6.55 14.42
C LEU A 77 -10.30 -7.98 14.93
N SER A 78 -11.32 -8.61 14.35
CA SER A 78 -11.75 -9.95 14.72
C SER A 78 -10.76 -11.03 14.32
N ARG A 79 -10.45 -11.93 15.25
CA ARG A 79 -9.63 -13.12 14.97
C ARG A 79 -10.33 -14.13 14.05
N GLU A 80 -11.66 -14.12 14.00
CA GLU A 80 -12.44 -15.04 13.18
C GLU A 80 -12.37 -14.71 11.69
N THR A 81 -12.05 -13.45 11.36
CA THR A 81 -11.94 -12.97 9.98
C THR A 81 -10.48 -12.83 9.51
N THR A 82 -9.53 -12.79 10.44
CA THR A 82 -8.09 -12.69 10.13
C THR A 82 -7.62 -13.98 9.44
N ALA A 83 -6.86 -13.83 8.35
CA ALA A 83 -6.30 -14.95 7.57
C ALA A 83 -7.36 -15.92 7.03
N GLN A 84 -8.56 -15.45 6.70
CA GLN A 84 -9.63 -16.31 6.22
C GLN A 84 -9.95 -16.07 4.74
N PRO A 85 -10.41 -17.12 4.01
CA PRO A 85 -10.85 -16.98 2.65
C PRO A 85 -12.12 -16.10 2.55
N ALA A 86 -12.31 -15.47 1.40
CA ALA A 86 -13.44 -14.57 1.15
C ALA A 86 -14.80 -15.23 1.39
N SER A 87 -14.94 -16.51 1.05
CA SER A 87 -16.17 -17.30 1.27
C SER A 87 -16.55 -17.41 2.75
N LYS A 88 -15.55 -17.59 3.64
CA LYS A 88 -15.81 -17.63 5.09
C LYS A 88 -16.22 -16.27 5.63
N ILE A 89 -15.52 -15.21 5.21
CA ILE A 89 -15.83 -13.83 5.62
C ILE A 89 -17.23 -13.44 5.14
N ALA A 90 -17.57 -13.72 3.89
CA ALA A 90 -18.89 -13.48 3.32
C ALA A 90 -20.00 -14.23 4.10
N LYS A 91 -19.77 -15.50 4.41
CA LYS A 91 -20.70 -16.32 5.22
C LYS A 91 -20.94 -15.73 6.61
N LEU A 92 -19.88 -15.30 7.31
CA LEU A 92 -20.00 -14.67 8.63
C LEU A 92 -20.79 -13.35 8.56
N ALA A 93 -20.63 -12.59 7.48
CA ALA A 93 -21.36 -11.33 7.26
C ALA A 93 -22.78 -11.52 6.68
N GLY A 94 -23.20 -12.75 6.41
CA GLY A 94 -24.48 -13.04 5.74
C GLY A 94 -24.54 -12.46 4.32
N ILE A 95 -23.44 -12.51 3.59
CA ILE A 95 -23.31 -12.05 2.20
C ILE A 95 -23.39 -13.27 1.27
N GLU A 96 -24.34 -13.26 0.37
CA GLU A 96 -24.42 -14.24 -0.71
C GLU A 96 -23.43 -13.87 -1.82
N MET A 97 -22.28 -14.51 -1.82
CA MET A 97 -21.17 -14.25 -2.74
C MET A 97 -20.97 -15.47 -3.65
N PRO A 98 -20.78 -15.29 -4.97
CA PRO A 98 -20.41 -16.37 -5.88
C PRO A 98 -19.11 -17.06 -5.45
N GLU A 99 -19.01 -18.37 -5.69
CA GLU A 99 -17.87 -19.21 -5.24
C GLU A 99 -16.54 -18.84 -5.90
N ASP A 100 -16.58 -18.23 -7.08
CA ASP A 100 -15.41 -17.79 -7.84
C ASP A 100 -14.82 -16.46 -7.34
N ARG A 101 -15.34 -15.89 -6.24
CA ARG A 101 -14.83 -14.65 -5.67
C ARG A 101 -13.76 -14.90 -4.60
N GLU A 102 -12.63 -14.23 -4.75
CA GLU A 102 -11.44 -14.44 -3.93
C GLU A 102 -11.20 -13.30 -2.92
N PHE A 103 -11.76 -12.10 -3.15
CA PHE A 103 -11.63 -10.96 -2.25
C PHE A 103 -12.84 -10.01 -2.32
N LEU A 104 -13.04 -9.21 -1.26
CA LEU A 104 -14.15 -8.27 -1.17
C LEU A 104 -13.66 -6.84 -1.40
N ILE A 105 -14.41 -6.08 -2.21
CA ILE A 105 -14.15 -4.68 -2.54
C ILE A 105 -15.20 -3.82 -1.85
N VAL A 106 -14.76 -2.97 -0.92
CA VAL A 106 -15.62 -2.07 -0.17
C VAL A 106 -15.45 -0.64 -0.67
N PRO A 107 -16.44 -0.03 -1.32
CA PRO A 107 -16.41 1.40 -1.61
C PRO A 107 -16.30 2.21 -0.33
N GLU A 108 -15.33 3.13 -0.27
CA GLU A 108 -15.08 3.95 0.91
C GLU A 108 -14.80 5.41 0.50
N THR A 109 -15.09 6.36 1.40
CA THR A 109 -14.91 7.78 1.14
C THR A 109 -14.04 8.47 2.18
N GLY A 110 -14.18 8.08 3.44
CA GLY A 110 -13.45 8.64 4.57
C GLY A 110 -12.29 7.77 5.04
N GLU A 111 -11.57 8.27 6.00
CA GLU A 111 -10.46 7.59 6.70
C GLU A 111 -10.52 7.87 8.20
N GLY A 112 -9.82 7.05 8.98
CA GLY A 112 -9.78 7.17 10.43
C GLY A 112 -10.74 6.23 11.16
N PRO A 113 -10.94 6.42 12.48
CA PRO A 113 -11.72 5.51 13.33
C PRO A 113 -13.17 5.33 12.88
N ASP A 114 -13.80 6.39 12.37
CA ASP A 114 -15.19 6.37 11.88
C ASP A 114 -15.32 5.65 10.53
N HIS A 115 -14.19 5.38 9.88
CA HIS A 115 -14.08 4.69 8.60
C HIS A 115 -13.08 3.51 8.70
N PRO A 116 -13.37 2.47 9.50
CA PRO A 116 -12.39 1.44 9.86
C PRO A 116 -11.85 0.66 8.66
N PHE A 117 -12.59 0.60 7.54
CA PHE A 117 -12.09 0.02 6.30
C PHE A 117 -10.87 0.75 5.72
N SER A 118 -10.55 1.96 6.17
CA SER A 118 -9.33 2.67 5.79
C SER A 118 -8.06 2.06 6.42
N GLY A 119 -8.19 1.39 7.55
CA GLY A 119 -7.09 0.77 8.28
C GLY A 119 -6.66 -0.61 7.76
N GLU A 120 -5.73 -1.23 8.48
CA GLU A 120 -5.30 -2.60 8.23
C GLU A 120 -6.39 -3.60 8.60
N LYS A 121 -6.54 -4.64 7.79
CA LYS A 121 -7.63 -5.63 7.94
C LYS A 121 -7.14 -7.07 8.11
N MET A 122 -5.89 -7.36 7.73
CA MET A 122 -5.28 -8.70 7.77
C MET A 122 -6.20 -9.81 7.22
N CYS A 123 -6.96 -9.48 6.21
CA CYS A 123 -7.91 -10.36 5.52
C CYS A 123 -8.16 -9.89 4.09
N VAL A 124 -8.81 -10.71 3.29
CA VAL A 124 -9.08 -10.47 1.86
C VAL A 124 -10.19 -9.44 1.61
N VAL A 125 -10.25 -8.39 2.43
CA VAL A 125 -11.14 -7.24 2.26
C VAL A 125 -10.31 -6.00 1.94
N MET A 126 -10.72 -5.24 0.94
CA MET A 126 -10.01 -4.06 0.41
C MET A 126 -10.95 -2.87 0.29
N ALA A 127 -10.53 -1.69 0.76
CA ALA A 127 -11.24 -0.45 0.51
C ALA A 127 -10.90 0.11 -0.88
N LEU A 128 -11.90 0.66 -1.58
CA LEU A 128 -11.73 1.30 -2.88
C LEU A 128 -12.25 2.73 -2.83
N TYR A 129 -11.36 3.69 -3.10
CA TYR A 129 -11.63 5.13 -3.08
C TYR A 129 -11.69 5.71 -4.48
N ARG A 130 -12.61 6.66 -4.70
CA ARG A 130 -12.69 7.49 -5.91
C ARG A 130 -12.23 8.90 -5.56
N VAL A 131 -11.26 9.44 -6.30
CA VAL A 131 -10.72 10.79 -6.12
C VAL A 131 -10.63 11.53 -7.46
N PRO A 132 -10.70 12.88 -7.47
CA PRO A 132 -10.80 13.62 -8.73
C PRO A 132 -9.51 13.57 -9.58
N ASN A 133 -8.33 13.54 -8.94
CA ASN A 133 -7.05 13.67 -9.64
C ASN A 133 -5.90 13.07 -8.82
N PHE A 134 -4.66 13.18 -9.36
CA PHE A 134 -3.46 12.66 -8.73
C PHE A 134 -3.13 13.33 -7.38
N ASP A 135 -3.30 14.65 -7.29
CA ASP A 135 -3.02 15.38 -6.04
C ASP A 135 -3.92 14.89 -4.91
N ALA A 136 -5.22 14.80 -5.18
CA ALA A 136 -6.17 14.24 -4.23
C ALA A 136 -5.89 12.77 -3.89
N ALA A 137 -5.29 12.00 -4.82
CA ALA A 137 -4.85 10.64 -4.53
C ALA A 137 -3.66 10.60 -3.57
N VAL A 138 -2.68 11.48 -3.74
CA VAL A 138 -1.54 11.61 -2.81
C VAL A 138 -2.03 12.01 -1.42
N ASP A 139 -2.93 13.00 -1.33
CA ASP A 139 -3.49 13.46 -0.07
C ASP A 139 -4.29 12.35 0.64
N LYS A 140 -5.12 11.61 -0.11
CA LYS A 140 -5.89 10.47 0.42
C LYS A 140 -4.98 9.38 0.97
N VAL A 141 -3.87 9.05 0.31
CA VAL A 141 -2.91 8.07 0.81
C VAL A 141 -2.22 8.53 2.08
N ASN A 142 -1.78 9.79 2.13
CA ASN A 142 -1.19 10.33 3.34
C ASN A 142 -2.18 10.31 4.50
N ALA A 143 -3.45 10.60 4.26
CA ALA A 143 -4.51 10.53 5.28
C ALA A 143 -4.75 9.08 5.77
N ILE A 144 -4.85 8.11 4.84
CA ILE A 144 -5.01 6.70 5.18
C ILE A 144 -3.80 6.18 5.97
N THR A 145 -2.58 6.49 5.52
CA THR A 145 -1.36 6.03 6.21
C THR A 145 -1.13 6.74 7.54
N ALA A 146 -1.59 7.97 7.70
CA ALA A 146 -1.57 8.68 8.98
C ALA A 146 -2.46 8.01 10.03
N TYR A 147 -3.57 7.41 9.61
CA TYR A 147 -4.43 6.63 10.50
C TYR A 147 -3.76 5.31 10.90
N GLN A 148 -3.33 4.51 9.91
CA GLN A 148 -2.61 3.25 10.15
C GLN A 148 -1.62 2.97 9.00
N GLY A 149 -0.35 2.71 9.37
CA GLY A 149 0.70 2.32 8.42
C GLY A 149 1.63 3.44 7.99
N MET A 150 1.74 4.52 8.76
CA MET A 150 2.70 5.59 8.48
C MET A 150 4.13 5.04 8.38
N GLY A 151 4.85 5.47 7.35
CA GLY A 151 6.20 5.00 7.08
C GLY A 151 6.29 3.65 6.35
N HIS A 152 5.20 2.89 6.19
CA HIS A 152 5.27 1.55 5.62
C HIS A 152 5.56 1.59 4.10
N SER A 153 4.55 1.60 3.27
CA SER A 153 4.69 1.57 1.81
C SER A 153 3.43 2.02 1.07
N CYS A 154 3.62 2.45 -0.17
CA CYS A 154 2.52 2.59 -1.12
C CYS A 154 2.91 2.04 -2.51
N GLY A 155 1.92 1.82 -3.37
CA GLY A 155 2.11 1.43 -4.76
C GLY A 155 1.63 2.50 -5.72
N LEU A 156 2.20 2.51 -6.93
CA LEU A 156 1.74 3.37 -8.01
C LEU A 156 1.75 2.60 -9.34
N HIS A 157 0.59 2.44 -9.95
CA HIS A 157 0.46 1.86 -11.27
C HIS A 157 0.36 2.95 -12.34
N THR A 158 1.50 3.38 -12.86
CA THR A 158 1.62 4.41 -13.91
C THR A 158 2.79 4.14 -14.84
N THR A 159 2.75 4.74 -16.02
CA THR A 159 3.89 4.84 -16.95
C THR A 159 4.48 6.25 -16.99
N ASP A 160 3.95 7.18 -16.18
CA ASP A 160 4.39 8.56 -16.11
C ASP A 160 5.56 8.70 -15.12
N LYS A 161 6.78 8.88 -15.67
CA LYS A 161 8.00 8.99 -14.86
C LYS A 161 8.01 10.21 -13.92
N LYS A 162 7.32 11.30 -14.28
CA LYS A 162 7.22 12.48 -13.41
C LYS A 162 6.44 12.15 -12.15
N ARG A 163 5.31 11.44 -12.28
CA ARG A 163 4.51 10.99 -11.13
C ARG A 163 5.23 9.98 -10.26
N VAL A 164 6.11 9.17 -10.83
CA VAL A 164 6.95 8.25 -10.05
C VAL A 164 7.86 9.01 -9.08
N VAL A 165 8.50 10.07 -9.52
CA VAL A 165 9.34 10.93 -8.65
C VAL A 165 8.46 11.69 -7.66
N GLU A 166 7.40 12.29 -8.15
CA GLU A 166 6.49 13.13 -7.36
C GLU A 166 5.87 12.38 -6.18
N ILE A 167 5.41 11.14 -6.37
CA ILE A 167 4.83 10.35 -5.29
C ILE A 167 5.88 10.01 -4.22
N GLY A 168 7.12 9.71 -4.62
CA GLY A 168 8.22 9.46 -3.70
C GLY A 168 8.55 10.66 -2.82
N LEU A 169 8.43 11.88 -3.36
CA LEU A 169 8.68 13.11 -2.62
C LEU A 169 7.52 13.52 -1.70
N ARG A 170 6.28 13.13 -2.01
CA ARG A 170 5.06 13.64 -1.35
C ARG A 170 4.42 12.66 -0.38
N THR A 171 4.77 11.39 -0.39
CA THR A 171 4.18 10.39 0.51
C THR A 171 5.08 10.08 1.70
N LYS A 172 4.46 9.91 2.88
CA LYS A 172 5.18 9.61 4.13
C LYS A 172 5.34 8.09 4.31
N VAL A 173 6.05 7.48 3.37
CA VAL A 173 6.34 6.03 3.38
C VAL A 173 7.81 5.77 3.08
N SER A 174 8.32 4.62 3.49
CA SER A 174 9.71 4.22 3.23
C SER A 174 9.90 3.50 1.90
N ARG A 175 8.80 3.08 1.25
CA ARG A 175 8.84 2.35 -0.03
C ARG A 175 7.71 2.78 -0.93
N VAL A 176 8.04 3.04 -2.19
CA VAL A 176 7.06 3.26 -3.26
C VAL A 176 7.31 2.20 -4.34
N LEU A 177 6.37 1.30 -4.52
CA LEU A 177 6.47 0.25 -5.54
C LEU A 177 5.76 0.64 -6.82
N ILE A 178 6.49 0.60 -7.93
CA ILE A 178 5.96 1.01 -9.23
C ILE A 178 5.56 -0.23 -10.03
N ARG A 179 4.26 -0.36 -10.31
CA ARG A 179 3.68 -1.45 -11.10
C ARG A 179 4.05 -2.86 -10.60
N GLN A 180 4.04 -3.05 -9.29
CA GLN A 180 4.35 -4.33 -8.64
C GLN A 180 3.20 -4.75 -7.72
N ALA A 181 3.04 -6.06 -7.51
CA ALA A 181 2.22 -6.59 -6.44
C ALA A 181 2.90 -6.28 -5.10
N GLN A 182 2.21 -5.57 -4.20
CA GLN A 182 2.80 -5.01 -2.98
C GLN A 182 3.40 -6.08 -2.06
N CYS A 183 2.72 -7.22 -1.87
CA CYS A 183 3.23 -8.31 -1.03
C CYS A 183 4.58 -8.84 -1.50
N TYR A 184 4.74 -9.00 -2.80
CA TYR A 184 5.98 -9.52 -3.38
C TYR A 184 7.06 -8.44 -3.46
N GLY A 185 6.72 -7.23 -3.89
CA GLY A 185 7.69 -6.17 -4.10
C GLY A 185 8.31 -5.64 -2.81
N ASN A 186 7.52 -5.45 -1.74
CA ASN A 186 8.03 -4.89 -0.48
C ASN A 186 9.04 -5.79 0.23
N THR A 187 8.88 -7.09 0.13
CA THR A 187 9.77 -8.07 0.78
C THR A 187 11.01 -8.41 -0.03
N GLY A 188 11.22 -7.69 -1.13
CA GLY A 188 12.21 -8.02 -2.14
C GLY A 188 11.68 -9.04 -3.15
N ASN A 189 12.07 -8.90 -4.39
CA ASN A 189 11.72 -9.82 -5.47
C ASN A 189 12.85 -9.87 -6.50
N TRP A 190 12.87 -10.92 -7.31
CA TRP A 190 13.89 -11.12 -8.34
C TRP A 190 13.95 -10.02 -9.41
N ASP A 191 12.88 -9.22 -9.54
CA ASP A 191 12.71 -8.17 -10.55
C ASP A 191 12.77 -6.73 -10.01
N ASN A 192 13.09 -6.53 -8.71
CA ASN A 192 13.11 -5.17 -8.16
C ASN A 192 14.40 -4.75 -7.43
N GLY A 193 15.36 -5.66 -7.27
CA GLY A 193 16.65 -5.37 -6.66
C GLY A 193 16.64 -5.02 -5.17
N MET A 194 15.49 -5.07 -4.49
CA MET A 194 15.42 -4.86 -3.05
C MET A 194 15.87 -6.13 -2.31
N PRO A 195 16.54 -6.00 -1.14
CA PRO A 195 16.93 -7.16 -0.35
C PRO A 195 15.71 -7.98 0.10
N PHE A 196 15.82 -9.30 -0.03
CA PHE A 196 14.79 -10.22 0.49
C PHE A 196 14.74 -10.14 2.02
N THR A 197 13.54 -9.97 2.57
CA THR A 197 13.31 -9.89 4.01
C THR A 197 11.84 -10.12 4.38
N MET A 198 11.62 -10.56 5.61
CA MET A 198 10.30 -10.55 6.25
C MET A 198 10.13 -9.36 7.20
N THR A 199 11.18 -8.55 7.41
CA THR A 199 11.19 -7.41 8.35
C THR A 199 11.44 -6.10 7.61
N LEU A 200 10.47 -5.20 7.65
CA LEU A 200 10.50 -3.92 6.96
C LEU A 200 10.64 -2.77 7.97
N GLY A 201 11.65 -1.92 7.79
CA GLY A 201 11.77 -0.66 8.54
C GLY A 201 10.83 0.39 7.98
N CYS A 202 10.15 1.13 8.85
CA CYS A 202 9.23 2.22 8.47
C CYS A 202 9.84 3.62 8.68
N GLY A 203 11.13 3.70 9.02
CA GLY A 203 11.88 4.92 9.22
C GLY A 203 11.29 5.87 10.27
N THR A 204 11.69 7.12 10.22
CA THR A 204 11.21 8.16 11.15
C THR A 204 9.70 8.35 11.09
N TRP A 205 9.07 8.20 9.94
CA TRP A 205 7.62 8.26 9.79
C TRP A 205 6.88 7.24 10.63
N GLY A 206 7.42 6.02 10.77
CA GLY A 206 6.86 4.92 11.55
C GLY A 206 7.52 4.74 12.93
N GLY A 207 8.38 5.67 13.35
CA GLY A 207 9.10 5.57 14.63
C GLY A 207 10.17 4.48 14.67
N ASN A 208 10.71 4.07 13.51
CA ASN A 208 11.76 3.06 13.41
C ASN A 208 13.13 3.67 13.14
N ILE A 209 14.19 2.96 13.54
CA ILE A 209 15.58 3.37 13.35
C ILE A 209 16.09 3.16 11.91
N THR A 210 15.37 2.42 11.08
CA THR A 210 15.75 2.16 9.68
C THR A 210 14.56 2.27 8.74
N THR A 211 14.81 2.71 7.51
CA THR A 211 13.87 2.69 6.38
C THR A 211 14.05 1.45 5.50
N GLU A 212 15.07 0.64 5.78
CA GLU A 212 15.50 -0.43 4.90
C GLU A 212 14.73 -1.74 5.09
N ASN A 213 14.87 -2.61 4.10
CA ASN A 213 14.60 -4.03 4.24
C ASN A 213 15.69 -4.62 5.15
N VAL A 214 15.29 -5.09 6.33
CA VAL A 214 16.25 -5.61 7.32
C VAL A 214 16.90 -6.89 6.79
N CYS A 215 18.21 -6.89 6.70
CA CYS A 215 19.01 -8.00 6.18
C CYS A 215 20.24 -8.23 7.08
N TRP A 216 21.12 -9.12 6.69
CA TRP A 216 22.30 -9.53 7.47
C TRP A 216 23.14 -8.37 7.99
N LYS A 217 23.30 -7.29 7.22
CA LYS A 217 24.08 -6.10 7.61
C LYS A 217 23.56 -5.40 8.87
N HIS A 218 22.29 -5.56 9.20
CA HIS A 218 21.66 -5.02 10.40
C HIS A 218 21.88 -5.88 11.64
N MET A 219 22.38 -7.10 11.46
CA MET A 219 22.62 -8.09 12.53
C MET A 219 24.08 -8.19 12.95
N ILE A 220 24.96 -7.45 12.30
CA ILE A 220 26.39 -7.45 12.60
C ILE A 220 26.80 -6.11 13.22
N ASN A 221 27.86 -6.16 14.04
CA ASN A 221 28.53 -4.97 14.52
C ASN A 221 29.67 -4.60 13.56
N VAL A 222 29.70 -3.34 13.12
CA VAL A 222 30.74 -2.83 12.22
C VAL A 222 31.67 -1.90 13.00
N THR A 223 32.98 -2.16 12.94
CA THR A 223 34.02 -1.28 13.52
C THR A 223 34.65 -0.50 12.37
N TRP A 224 34.59 0.80 12.48
CA TRP A 224 35.25 1.72 11.54
C TRP A 224 36.72 1.88 11.91
N VAL A 225 37.62 1.72 10.92
CA VAL A 225 39.02 2.09 11.04
C VAL A 225 39.28 3.25 10.08
N SER A 226 39.58 4.41 10.62
CA SER A 226 39.84 5.62 9.84
C SER A 226 41.32 5.97 9.87
N SER A 227 41.90 6.21 8.70
CA SER A 227 43.24 6.73 8.54
C SER A 227 43.20 8.12 7.89
N PRO A 228 44.18 9.03 8.22
CA PRO A 228 44.18 10.34 7.59
C PRO A 228 44.39 10.24 6.07
N ILE A 229 43.68 11.09 5.35
CA ILE A 229 43.85 11.31 3.91
C ILE A 229 44.29 12.76 3.69
N LYS A 230 44.67 13.09 2.45
CA LYS A 230 44.95 14.50 2.11
C LYS A 230 43.67 15.31 2.34
N GLU A 231 43.83 16.39 3.12
CA GLU A 231 42.74 17.33 3.38
C GLU A 231 42.27 18.00 2.09
N VAL A 232 40.96 18.02 1.89
CA VAL A 232 40.29 18.76 0.80
C VAL A 232 39.13 19.52 1.42
N ILE A 233 39.33 20.85 1.52
CA ILE A 233 38.32 21.77 2.05
C ILE A 233 37.70 22.49 0.87
N PRO A 234 36.41 22.24 0.52
CA PRO A 234 35.71 23.03 -0.49
C PRO A 234 35.64 24.50 -0.06
N PRO A 235 35.72 25.46 -0.98
CA PRO A 235 35.55 26.88 -0.64
C PRO A 235 34.09 27.17 -0.22
N ASP A 236 33.92 28.18 0.63
CA ASP A 236 32.60 28.59 1.14
C ASP A 236 31.61 28.90 0.02
N SER A 237 32.06 29.43 -1.11
CA SER A 237 31.24 29.69 -2.29
C SER A 237 30.63 28.42 -2.91
N GLU A 238 31.26 27.26 -2.74
CA GLU A 238 30.75 25.98 -3.20
C GLU A 238 29.83 25.35 -2.13
N LEU A 239 30.24 25.45 -0.84
CA LEU A 239 29.50 24.86 0.27
C LEU A 239 28.13 25.54 0.52
N PHE A 240 28.05 26.85 0.26
CA PHE A 240 26.91 27.67 0.57
C PHE A 240 26.26 28.29 -0.68
N GLU A 241 26.50 27.72 -1.86
CA GLU A 241 25.88 28.15 -3.10
C GLU A 241 24.32 28.14 -2.97
N GLY A 242 23.69 29.29 -3.25
CA GLY A 242 22.24 29.48 -3.12
C GLY A 242 21.69 29.61 -1.70
N VAL A 243 22.56 29.70 -0.69
CA VAL A 243 22.16 29.84 0.72
C VAL A 243 22.65 31.14 1.34
N MET A 244 23.75 31.69 0.84
CA MET A 244 24.41 32.89 1.35
C MET A 244 24.48 34.05 0.34
N ASP A 245 23.55 34.10 -0.62
CA ASP A 245 23.38 35.23 -1.57
C ASP A 245 22.59 36.38 -0.96
#